data_3e04c4b593300182f8cbff4305ff5805
#
_entry.id   3e04c4b593300182f8cbff4305ff5805
#
_cell.length_a   1.000
_cell.length_b   1.000
_cell.length_c   1.000
_cell.angle_alpha   90.00
_cell.angle_beta   90.00
_cell.angle_gamma   90.00
#
_symmetry.space_group_name_H-M   'P 1'
#
loop_
_entity.id
_entity.type
_entity.pdbx_description
1 polymer ?
#
loop_
_entity_poly.entity_id
_entity_poly.type
_entity_poly.pdbx_seq_one_letter_code
_entity_poly.pdbx_strand_id
1 'polypeptide(L)'
;AEWGWRIPFLISIVLLMFSIYIRLRLNETPMFQKMIAEGKGSKAPLTESFFRYPNNKYVLLALLGATAGQGVVWYTGQFYALFFLVITLKVDYITAYELIGLSLVIGTPFFIVFGWLSDRIGRLKIILAGCAIAAIAYIPLFAGLTHYANPDLEAFAKKNPITIAADQTTCSLHVFVGPWSKFSDCDSARDFLTSSGLSFKIAGTPGPKSVALDIGGTKIAGWDAEKWTAALAANNYPKAADPKKINYFMVELILVIMVIFVTMVYGPIAAFLVEMFPTKI
;
A
#
# COMPACT_ATOMS: atom_id res chain seq x y z
N ALA A 1 13.09 2.52 -25.05
CA ALA A 1 13.52 2.42 -23.65
C ALA A 1 13.77 0.98 -23.15
N GLU A 2 14.23 0.07 -24.03
CA GLU A 2 14.44 -1.35 -23.68
C GLU A 2 15.55 -1.57 -22.61
N TRP A 3 16.48 -0.65 -22.49
CA TRP A 3 17.60 -0.72 -21.55
C TRP A 3 17.44 0.11 -20.29
N GLY A 4 16.54 1.08 -20.26
CA GLY A 4 16.42 2.06 -19.17
C GLY A 4 16.14 1.44 -17.80
N TRP A 5 15.38 0.37 -17.73
CA TRP A 5 15.09 -0.33 -16.47
C TRP A 5 16.30 -1.02 -15.84
N ARG A 6 17.37 -1.29 -16.63
CA ARG A 6 18.61 -1.91 -16.14
C ARG A 6 19.53 -0.91 -15.42
N ILE A 7 19.40 0.38 -15.70
CA ILE A 7 20.25 1.44 -15.12
C ILE A 7 20.19 1.46 -13.59
N PRO A 8 19.02 1.42 -12.92
CA PRO A 8 18.95 1.36 -11.47
C PRO A 8 19.64 0.12 -10.88
N PHE A 9 19.57 -1.02 -11.56
CA PHE A 9 20.27 -2.24 -11.13
C PHE A 9 21.79 -2.13 -11.26
N LEU A 10 22.27 -1.49 -12.31
CA LEU A 10 23.72 -1.23 -12.48
C LEU A 10 24.23 -0.25 -11.42
N ILE A 11 23.46 0.79 -11.09
CA ILE A 11 23.78 1.72 -10.01
C ILE A 11 23.83 0.99 -8.65
N SER A 12 22.94 0.00 -8.44
CA SER A 12 22.95 -0.78 -7.20
C SER A 12 24.23 -1.57 -6.96
N ILE A 13 24.96 -1.94 -8.01
CA ILE A 13 26.28 -2.59 -7.89
C ILE A 13 27.27 -1.64 -7.21
N VAL A 14 27.30 -0.37 -7.59
CA VAL A 14 28.16 0.64 -6.98
C VAL A 14 27.81 0.84 -5.50
N LEU A 15 26.50 0.92 -5.19
CA LEU A 15 26.02 1.03 -3.80
C LEU A 15 26.36 -0.20 -2.99
N LEU A 16 26.27 -1.40 -3.59
CA LEU A 16 26.66 -2.66 -2.96
C LEU A 16 28.15 -2.69 -2.64
N MET A 17 29.01 -2.32 -3.58
CA MET A 17 30.45 -2.23 -3.35
C MET A 17 30.80 -1.25 -2.23
N PHE A 18 30.14 -0.11 -2.20
CA PHE A 18 30.29 0.88 -1.13
C PHE A 18 29.82 0.35 0.23
N SER A 19 28.68 -0.35 0.25
CA SER A 19 28.17 -1.00 1.46
C SER A 19 29.13 -2.09 1.98
N ILE A 20 29.68 -2.92 1.10
CA ILE A 20 30.69 -3.94 1.46
C ILE A 20 31.96 -3.27 2.01
N TYR A 21 32.42 -2.20 1.35
CA TYR A 21 33.60 -1.46 1.82
C TYR A 21 33.40 -0.90 3.23
N ILE A 22 32.25 -0.27 3.49
CA ILE A 22 31.92 0.23 4.83
C ILE A 22 31.89 -0.92 5.83
N ARG A 23 31.20 -2.02 5.50
CA ARG A 23 31.06 -3.17 6.38
C ARG A 23 32.41 -3.84 6.74
N LEU A 24 33.32 -3.90 5.80
CA LEU A 24 34.67 -4.41 6.04
C LEU A 24 35.55 -3.47 6.90
N ARG A 25 35.21 -2.17 6.92
CA ARG A 25 35.91 -1.16 7.73
C ARG A 25 35.30 -0.96 9.12
N LEU A 26 34.05 -1.34 9.31
CA LEU A 26 33.38 -1.24 10.61
C LEU A 26 33.87 -2.37 11.51
N ASN A 27 34.48 -2.00 12.63
CA ASN A 27 34.75 -2.94 13.70
C ASN A 27 33.47 -3.28 14.45
N GLU A 28 33.37 -4.51 14.96
CA GLU A 28 32.29 -4.93 15.85
C GLU A 28 32.17 -3.98 17.04
N THR A 29 30.94 -3.76 17.52
CA THR A 29 30.72 -2.87 18.66
C THR A 29 31.50 -3.35 19.90
N PRO A 30 32.02 -2.45 20.74
CA PRO A 30 32.75 -2.83 21.95
C PRO A 30 31.96 -3.77 22.87
N MET A 31 30.63 -3.61 22.92
CA MET A 31 29.72 -4.49 23.65
C MET A 31 29.73 -5.92 23.11
N PHE A 32 29.68 -6.08 21.78
CA PHE A 32 29.69 -7.39 21.12
C PHE A 32 31.04 -8.08 21.28
N GLN A 33 32.14 -7.35 21.11
CA GLN A 33 33.48 -7.86 21.33
C GLN A 33 33.67 -8.37 22.77
N LYS A 34 33.22 -7.60 23.76
CA LYS A 34 33.25 -8.00 25.17
C LYS A 34 32.41 -9.26 25.42
N MET A 35 31.24 -9.35 24.85
CA MET A 35 30.35 -10.50 24.98
C MET A 35 31.01 -11.78 24.38
N ILE A 36 31.65 -11.68 23.22
CA ILE A 36 32.36 -12.80 22.60
C ILE A 36 33.56 -13.21 23.48
N ALA A 37 34.34 -12.24 23.98
CA ALA A 37 35.46 -12.50 24.85
C ALA A 37 35.08 -13.21 26.17
N GLU A 38 33.86 -12.90 26.68
CA GLU A 38 33.27 -13.54 27.86
C GLU A 38 32.61 -14.90 27.54
N GLY A 39 32.63 -15.36 26.30
CA GLY A 39 32.03 -16.64 25.89
C GLY A 39 30.49 -16.68 25.99
N LYS A 40 29.85 -15.52 26.06
CA LYS A 40 28.37 -15.38 26.24
C LYS A 40 27.58 -15.36 24.93
N GLY A 41 28.25 -15.52 23.78
CA GLY A 41 27.59 -15.58 22.48
C GLY A 41 26.71 -16.83 22.34
N SER A 42 25.58 -16.69 21.63
CA SER A 42 24.71 -17.83 21.34
C SER A 42 25.39 -18.80 20.38
N LYS A 43 25.35 -20.10 20.70
CA LYS A 43 25.84 -21.17 19.82
C LYS A 43 24.87 -21.52 18.69
N ALA A 44 23.58 -21.19 18.84
CA ALA A 44 22.55 -21.46 17.86
C ALA A 44 21.53 -20.30 17.84
N PRO A 45 21.91 -19.10 17.29
CA PRO A 45 21.12 -17.89 17.38
C PRO A 45 19.71 -18.02 16.77
N LEU A 46 19.58 -18.75 15.65
CA LEU A 46 18.28 -18.98 15.03
C LEU A 46 17.34 -19.78 15.93
N THR A 47 17.85 -20.87 16.50
CA THR A 47 17.03 -21.71 17.43
C THR A 47 16.68 -20.94 18.69
N GLU A 48 17.58 -20.16 19.24
CA GLU A 48 17.31 -19.34 20.42
C GLU A 48 16.34 -18.22 20.15
N SER A 49 16.38 -17.60 18.97
CA SER A 49 15.47 -16.53 18.59
C SER A 49 14.04 -17.06 18.35
N PHE A 50 13.88 -18.10 17.54
CA PHE A 50 12.57 -18.52 17.08
C PHE A 50 11.87 -19.54 17.98
N PHE A 51 12.62 -20.40 18.69
CA PHE A 51 12.05 -21.54 19.41
C PHE A 51 12.22 -21.48 20.94
N ARG A 52 12.98 -20.51 21.48
CA ARG A 52 13.15 -20.37 22.93
C ARG A 52 12.37 -19.17 23.47
N TYR A 53 11.65 -19.41 24.55
CA TYR A 53 11.02 -18.33 25.33
C TYR A 53 12.12 -17.59 26.14
N PRO A 54 12.07 -16.24 26.25
CA PRO A 54 11.03 -15.31 25.77
C PRO A 54 11.25 -14.78 24.33
N ASN A 55 12.33 -15.15 23.65
CA ASN A 55 12.73 -14.57 22.37
C ASN A 55 11.68 -14.81 21.27
N ASN A 56 11.09 -16.00 21.20
CA ASN A 56 10.01 -16.32 20.27
C ASN A 56 8.81 -15.36 20.40
N LYS A 57 8.48 -14.92 21.62
CA LYS A 57 7.46 -13.90 21.85
C LYS A 57 7.84 -12.56 21.22
N TYR A 58 9.11 -12.15 21.38
CA TYR A 58 9.61 -10.91 20.77
C TYR A 58 9.61 -10.98 19.24
N VAL A 59 9.97 -12.13 18.66
CA VAL A 59 9.89 -12.35 17.21
C VAL A 59 8.45 -12.18 16.72
N LEU A 60 7.47 -12.80 17.38
CA LEU A 60 6.06 -12.66 17.00
C LEU A 60 5.56 -11.22 17.16
N LEU A 61 5.91 -10.53 18.22
CA LEU A 61 5.55 -9.13 18.45
C LEU A 61 6.21 -8.21 17.42
N ALA A 62 7.47 -8.46 17.05
CA ALA A 62 8.16 -7.71 16.02
C ALA A 62 7.48 -7.92 14.65
N LEU A 63 7.21 -9.17 14.30
CA LEU A 63 6.66 -9.53 12.99
C LEU A 63 5.21 -9.07 12.83
N LEU A 64 4.33 -9.46 13.76
CA LEU A 64 2.88 -9.20 13.66
C LEU A 64 2.48 -7.82 14.19
N GLY A 65 3.24 -7.25 15.11
CA GLY A 65 2.99 -5.92 15.66
C GLY A 65 3.66 -4.83 14.84
N ALA A 66 4.97 -4.68 14.97
CA ALA A 66 5.70 -3.56 14.41
C ALA A 66 5.83 -3.65 12.87
N THR A 67 6.34 -4.78 12.36
CA THR A 67 6.63 -4.94 10.93
C THR A 67 5.36 -5.01 10.09
N ALA A 68 4.31 -5.69 10.55
CA ALA A 68 3.05 -5.76 9.83
C ALA A 68 2.39 -4.38 9.72
N GLY A 69 2.33 -3.61 10.82
CA GLY A 69 1.79 -2.25 10.82
C GLY A 69 2.56 -1.32 9.87
N GLN A 70 3.89 -1.36 9.94
CA GLN A 70 4.76 -0.60 9.04
C GLN A 70 4.54 -1.01 7.56
N GLY A 71 4.45 -2.32 7.30
CA GLY A 71 4.20 -2.83 5.95
C GLY A 71 2.88 -2.31 5.36
N VAL A 72 1.79 -2.35 6.12
CA VAL A 72 0.49 -1.83 5.69
C VAL A 72 0.56 -0.34 5.36
N VAL A 73 1.17 0.48 6.23
CA VAL A 73 1.28 1.92 6.00
C VAL A 73 2.12 2.21 4.75
N TRP A 74 3.25 1.51 4.56
CA TRP A 74 4.09 1.69 3.37
C TRP A 74 3.36 1.29 2.08
N TYR A 75 2.85 0.05 2.03
CA TYR A 75 2.22 -0.44 0.81
C TYR A 75 0.98 0.37 0.44
N THR A 76 0.21 0.82 1.41
CA THR A 76 -0.97 1.67 1.15
C THR A 76 -0.57 3.06 0.70
N GLY A 77 0.40 3.69 1.37
CA GLY A 77 0.80 5.07 1.09
C GLY A 77 1.61 5.25 -0.19
N GLN A 78 2.22 4.19 -0.74
CA GLN A 78 3.06 4.26 -1.94
C GLN A 78 2.51 3.42 -3.09
N PHE A 79 2.51 2.10 -2.94
CA PHE A 79 2.15 1.21 -4.03
C PHE A 79 0.66 1.26 -4.34
N TYR A 80 -0.19 1.17 -3.33
CA TYR A 80 -1.63 1.26 -3.55
C TYR A 80 -2.04 2.64 -4.05
N ALA A 81 -1.43 3.72 -3.55
CA ALA A 81 -1.68 5.07 -4.05
C ALA A 81 -1.32 5.21 -5.53
N LEU A 82 -0.19 4.64 -5.99
CA LEU A 82 0.19 4.60 -7.39
C LEU A 82 -0.85 3.84 -8.24
N PHE A 83 -1.19 2.61 -7.82
CA PHE A 83 -2.20 1.81 -8.53
C PHE A 83 -3.56 2.48 -8.53
N PHE A 84 -3.92 3.14 -7.45
CA PHE A 84 -5.17 3.89 -7.34
C PHE A 84 -5.22 5.06 -8.33
N LEU A 85 -4.14 5.83 -8.47
CA LEU A 85 -4.05 6.90 -9.47
C LEU A 85 -4.18 6.34 -10.90
N VAL A 86 -3.44 5.28 -11.23
CA VAL A 86 -3.38 4.75 -12.61
C VAL A 86 -4.62 3.92 -12.96
N ILE A 87 -4.98 2.95 -12.10
CA ILE A 87 -6.02 1.97 -12.42
C ILE A 87 -7.40 2.51 -12.09
N THR A 88 -7.57 3.11 -10.92
CA THR A 88 -8.87 3.58 -10.44
C THR A 88 -9.20 4.96 -10.97
N LEU A 89 -8.31 5.93 -10.78
CA LEU A 89 -8.55 7.31 -11.20
C LEU A 89 -8.19 7.58 -12.65
N LYS A 90 -7.61 6.61 -13.36
CA LYS A 90 -7.27 6.73 -14.79
C LYS A 90 -6.35 7.92 -15.13
N VAL A 91 -5.50 8.30 -14.17
CA VAL A 91 -4.42 9.28 -14.41
C VAL A 91 -3.39 8.63 -15.32
N ASP A 92 -2.82 9.42 -16.23
CA ASP A 92 -1.74 8.95 -17.09
C ASP A 92 -0.58 8.35 -16.29
N TYR A 93 -0.05 7.24 -16.78
CA TYR A 93 0.99 6.46 -16.11
C TYR A 93 2.24 7.29 -15.80
N ILE A 94 2.72 8.08 -16.77
CA ILE A 94 3.93 8.89 -16.59
C ILE A 94 3.69 9.94 -15.50
N THR A 95 2.57 10.64 -15.59
CA THR A 95 2.18 11.66 -14.60
C THR A 95 2.06 11.07 -13.19
N ALA A 96 1.45 9.89 -13.04
CA ALA A 96 1.33 9.24 -11.74
C ALA A 96 2.69 8.87 -11.14
N TYR A 97 3.63 8.37 -11.96
CA TYR A 97 4.98 8.06 -11.51
C TYR A 97 5.80 9.31 -11.14
N GLU A 98 5.63 10.39 -11.89
CA GLU A 98 6.28 11.68 -11.58
C GLU A 98 5.80 12.23 -10.23
N LEU A 99 4.48 12.21 -9.96
CA LEU A 99 3.90 12.63 -8.70
C LEU A 99 4.40 11.76 -7.53
N ILE A 100 4.36 10.44 -7.66
CA ILE A 100 4.88 9.54 -6.62
C ILE A 100 6.39 9.77 -6.41
N GLY A 101 7.16 9.91 -7.48
CA GLY A 101 8.60 10.19 -7.41
C GLY A 101 8.91 11.50 -6.68
N LEU A 102 8.18 12.56 -7.01
CA LEU A 102 8.33 13.88 -6.38
C LEU A 102 7.96 13.82 -4.89
N SER A 103 6.85 13.17 -4.55
CA SER A 103 6.42 13.00 -3.15
C SER A 103 7.45 12.26 -2.30
N LEU A 104 8.14 11.25 -2.88
CA LEU A 104 9.23 10.55 -2.22
C LEU A 104 10.44 11.47 -1.99
N VAL A 105 10.82 12.28 -2.98
CA VAL A 105 11.91 13.24 -2.83
C VAL A 105 11.62 14.24 -1.71
N ILE A 106 10.42 14.82 -1.68
CA ILE A 106 10.00 15.77 -0.65
C ILE A 106 9.89 15.08 0.73
N GLY A 107 9.42 13.84 0.76
CA GLY A 107 9.23 13.08 1.99
C GLY A 107 10.52 12.52 2.59
N THR A 108 11.56 12.27 1.80
CA THR A 108 12.82 11.64 2.26
C THR A 108 13.46 12.32 3.47
N PRO A 109 13.56 13.68 3.57
CA PRO A 109 14.11 14.33 4.76
C PRO A 109 13.40 13.99 6.06
N PHE A 110 12.11 13.65 6.02
CA PHE A 110 11.33 13.30 7.20
C PHE A 110 11.76 11.97 7.84
N PHE A 111 12.44 11.07 7.12
CA PHE A 111 13.06 9.89 7.75
C PHE A 111 14.07 10.31 8.82
N ILE A 112 14.88 11.35 8.56
CA ILE A 112 15.83 11.88 9.53
C ILE A 112 15.09 12.55 10.71
N VAL A 113 14.06 13.34 10.39
CA VAL A 113 13.27 14.05 11.41
C VAL A 113 12.61 13.04 12.38
N PHE A 114 11.91 12.04 11.87
CA PHE A 114 11.23 11.06 12.72
C PHE A 114 12.17 10.05 13.35
N GLY A 115 13.30 9.73 12.72
CA GLY A 115 14.38 8.98 13.35
C GLY A 115 14.89 9.71 14.59
N TRP A 116 15.29 10.98 14.45
CA TRP A 116 15.74 11.81 15.55
C TRP A 116 14.66 12.05 16.64
N LEU A 117 13.41 12.29 16.23
CA LEU A 117 12.32 12.49 17.15
C LEU A 117 12.05 11.21 17.97
N SER A 118 12.17 10.06 17.35
CA SER A 118 11.95 8.76 17.99
C SER A 118 12.97 8.44 19.07
N ASP A 119 14.21 8.92 18.95
CA ASP A 119 15.24 8.77 19.96
C ASP A 119 14.91 9.58 21.24
N ARG A 120 14.12 10.65 21.12
CA ARG A 120 13.75 11.53 22.26
C ARG A 120 12.43 11.12 22.92
N ILE A 121 11.41 10.79 22.14
CA ILE A 121 10.05 10.52 22.61
C ILE A 121 9.85 9.03 22.91
N GLY A 122 10.63 8.19 22.22
CA GLY A 122 10.54 6.73 22.24
C GLY A 122 10.00 6.18 20.92
N ARG A 123 10.71 5.18 20.39
CA ARG A 123 10.51 4.63 19.04
C ARG A 123 9.12 4.03 18.84
N LEU A 124 8.69 3.20 19.78
CA LEU A 124 7.36 2.58 19.73
C LEU A 124 6.23 3.60 19.65
N LYS A 125 6.35 4.72 20.37
CA LYS A 125 5.31 5.77 20.39
C LYS A 125 5.15 6.42 19.02
N ILE A 126 6.26 6.70 18.32
CA ILE A 126 6.24 7.29 16.98
C ILE A 126 5.65 6.30 15.95
N ILE A 127 6.04 5.02 16.01
CA ILE A 127 5.50 3.97 15.13
C ILE A 127 3.99 3.84 15.35
N LEU A 128 3.53 3.71 16.59
CA LEU A 128 2.10 3.57 16.88
C LEU A 128 1.31 4.83 16.49
N ALA A 129 1.85 6.02 16.72
CA ALA A 129 1.23 7.27 16.28
C ALA A 129 1.10 7.30 14.75
N GLY A 130 2.15 6.93 14.01
CA GLY A 130 2.10 6.84 12.55
C GLY A 130 1.04 5.87 12.05
N CYS A 131 0.96 4.67 12.62
CA CYS A 131 -0.08 3.69 12.29
C CYS A 131 -1.49 4.21 12.60
N ALA A 132 -1.70 4.82 13.78
CA ALA A 132 -3.00 5.32 14.19
C ALA A 132 -3.48 6.49 13.30
N ILE A 133 -2.59 7.44 13.03
CA ILE A 133 -2.91 8.58 12.15
C ILE A 133 -3.20 8.07 10.73
N ALA A 134 -2.39 7.16 10.19
CA ALA A 134 -2.61 6.58 8.88
C ALA A 134 -3.95 5.85 8.78
N ALA A 135 -4.32 5.05 9.80
CA ALA A 135 -5.60 4.33 9.84
C ALA A 135 -6.82 5.28 9.76
N ILE A 136 -6.73 6.46 10.36
CA ILE A 136 -7.81 7.46 10.33
C ILE A 136 -7.75 8.29 9.04
N ALA A 137 -6.56 8.68 8.62
CA ALA A 137 -6.37 9.66 7.55
C ALA A 137 -6.46 9.07 6.14
N TYR A 138 -6.18 7.79 5.92
CA TYR A 138 -6.19 7.22 4.57
C TYR A 138 -7.55 7.33 3.89
N ILE A 139 -8.65 7.12 4.61
CA ILE A 139 -10.00 7.24 4.03
C ILE A 139 -10.23 8.64 3.43
N PRO A 140 -10.11 9.75 4.19
CA PRO A 140 -10.27 11.09 3.62
C PRO A 140 -9.19 11.46 2.59
N LEU A 141 -7.95 10.95 2.71
CA LEU A 141 -6.90 11.22 1.74
C LEU A 141 -7.20 10.58 0.37
N PHE A 142 -7.65 9.31 0.33
CA PHE A 142 -8.06 8.67 -0.92
C PHE A 142 -9.32 9.31 -1.52
N ALA A 143 -10.26 9.77 -0.69
CA ALA A 143 -11.39 10.58 -1.17
C ALA A 143 -10.89 11.92 -1.78
N GLY A 144 -9.91 12.56 -1.15
CA GLY A 144 -9.26 13.76 -1.69
C GLY A 144 -8.52 13.49 -3.01
N LEU A 145 -7.78 12.37 -3.13
CA LEU A 145 -7.18 11.98 -4.40
C LEU A 145 -8.22 11.84 -5.50
N THR A 146 -9.37 11.21 -5.21
CA THR A 146 -10.47 11.09 -6.19
C THR A 146 -10.96 12.46 -6.63
N HIS A 147 -11.19 13.37 -5.69
CA HIS A 147 -11.69 14.70 -5.96
C HIS A 147 -10.74 15.56 -6.79
N TYR A 148 -9.43 15.53 -6.45
CA TYR A 148 -8.44 16.40 -7.09
C TYR A 148 -7.78 15.80 -8.32
N ALA A 149 -7.70 14.47 -8.45
CA ALA A 149 -7.08 13.82 -9.61
C ALA A 149 -8.08 13.48 -10.72
N ASN A 150 -9.35 13.16 -10.38
CA ASN A 150 -10.38 12.91 -11.42
C ASN A 150 -11.76 13.39 -10.95
N PRO A 151 -12.02 14.71 -10.97
CA PRO A 151 -13.33 15.26 -10.58
C PRO A 151 -14.49 14.79 -11.47
N ASP A 152 -14.21 14.44 -12.73
CA ASP A 152 -15.25 13.93 -13.64
C ASP A 152 -15.71 12.53 -13.23
N LEU A 153 -14.79 11.67 -12.76
CA LEU A 153 -15.14 10.36 -12.23
C LEU A 153 -15.96 10.47 -10.94
N GLU A 154 -15.59 11.41 -10.07
CA GLU A 154 -16.35 11.69 -8.85
C GLU A 154 -17.77 12.19 -9.17
N ALA A 155 -17.89 13.11 -10.13
CA ALA A 155 -19.19 13.64 -10.57
C ALA A 155 -20.04 12.53 -11.22
N PHE A 156 -19.42 11.67 -12.03
CA PHE A 156 -20.08 10.50 -12.61
C PHE A 156 -20.64 9.58 -11.53
N ALA A 157 -19.80 9.19 -10.55
CA ALA A 157 -20.18 8.28 -9.47
C ALA A 157 -21.32 8.85 -8.59
N LYS A 158 -21.31 10.17 -8.35
CA LYS A 158 -22.39 10.85 -7.60
C LYS A 158 -23.70 10.90 -8.38
N LYS A 159 -23.64 11.13 -9.70
CA LYS A 159 -24.81 11.23 -10.57
C LYS A 159 -25.44 9.86 -10.87
N ASN A 160 -24.63 8.84 -11.00
CA ASN A 160 -25.05 7.49 -11.41
C ASN A 160 -24.71 6.48 -10.30
N PRO A 161 -25.57 6.35 -9.26
CA PRO A 161 -25.37 5.33 -8.25
C PRO A 161 -25.41 3.94 -8.89
N ILE A 162 -24.42 3.13 -8.60
CA ILE A 162 -24.27 1.80 -9.20
C ILE A 162 -24.66 0.74 -8.19
N THR A 163 -25.50 -0.18 -8.62
CA THR A 163 -25.92 -1.32 -7.82
C THR A 163 -25.76 -2.62 -8.62
N ILE A 164 -25.08 -3.61 -8.02
CA ILE A 164 -25.05 -4.98 -8.53
C ILE A 164 -26.18 -5.74 -7.81
N ALA A 165 -27.16 -6.19 -8.56
CA ALA A 165 -28.14 -7.13 -8.07
C ALA A 165 -27.60 -8.56 -8.29
N ALA A 166 -27.26 -9.24 -7.21
CA ALA A 166 -26.73 -10.61 -7.24
C ALA A 166 -27.09 -11.38 -5.98
N ASP A 167 -27.12 -12.69 -6.07
CA ASP A 167 -27.19 -13.55 -4.89
C ASP A 167 -25.85 -13.38 -4.10
N GLN A 168 -25.97 -12.86 -2.89
CA GLN A 168 -24.80 -12.60 -2.03
C GLN A 168 -23.98 -13.88 -1.72
N THR A 169 -24.61 -15.05 -1.79
CA THR A 169 -23.93 -16.33 -1.58
C THR A 169 -23.01 -16.72 -2.73
N THR A 170 -23.21 -16.15 -3.92
CA THR A 170 -22.38 -16.39 -5.11
C THR A 170 -21.22 -15.40 -5.23
N CYS A 171 -21.23 -14.31 -4.48
CA CYS A 171 -20.16 -13.33 -4.42
C CYS A 171 -19.12 -13.72 -3.37
N SER A 172 -18.05 -14.38 -3.77
CA SER A 172 -17.01 -14.83 -2.84
C SER A 172 -15.93 -13.78 -2.62
N LEU A 173 -15.32 -13.78 -1.43
CA LEU A 173 -14.14 -13.01 -1.15
C LEU A 173 -12.90 -13.83 -1.47
N HIS A 174 -12.21 -13.49 -2.55
CA HIS A 174 -10.96 -14.13 -2.91
C HIS A 174 -9.78 -13.40 -2.27
N VAL A 175 -9.27 -13.92 -1.15
CA VAL A 175 -8.08 -13.36 -0.48
C VAL A 175 -6.80 -13.79 -1.19
N PHE A 176 -6.75 -15.05 -1.63
CA PHE A 176 -5.65 -15.60 -2.42
C PHE A 176 -6.17 -16.09 -3.75
N VAL A 177 -5.71 -15.47 -4.84
CA VAL A 177 -6.07 -15.84 -6.20
C VAL A 177 -4.97 -16.72 -6.78
N GLY A 178 -5.35 -17.90 -7.30
CA GLY A 178 -4.45 -18.85 -7.92
C GLY A 178 -5.13 -19.61 -9.05
N PRO A 179 -4.43 -20.53 -9.72
CA PRO A 179 -4.99 -21.34 -10.81
C PRO A 179 -6.21 -22.18 -10.42
N TRP A 180 -6.39 -22.37 -9.10
CA TRP A 180 -7.53 -23.11 -8.51
C TRP A 180 -8.75 -22.22 -8.25
N SER A 181 -8.63 -20.89 -8.37
CA SER A 181 -9.72 -19.96 -8.08
C SER A 181 -10.78 -20.02 -9.17
N LYS A 182 -12.03 -20.21 -8.76
CA LYS A 182 -13.20 -20.14 -9.66
C LYS A 182 -13.92 -18.82 -9.39
N PHE A 183 -14.05 -18.01 -10.42
CA PHE A 183 -14.76 -16.74 -10.35
C PHE A 183 -16.20 -16.92 -10.81
N SER A 184 -17.13 -16.43 -10.04
CA SER A 184 -18.53 -16.32 -10.41
C SER A 184 -18.76 -15.06 -11.28
N ASP A 185 -19.93 -14.96 -11.90
CA ASP A 185 -20.32 -13.73 -12.59
C ASP A 185 -20.35 -12.53 -11.65
N CYS A 186 -20.69 -12.74 -10.38
CA CYS A 186 -20.65 -11.69 -9.36
C CYS A 186 -19.23 -11.23 -9.05
N ASP A 187 -18.28 -12.15 -8.95
CA ASP A 187 -16.87 -11.81 -8.71
C ASP A 187 -16.31 -11.01 -9.89
N SER A 188 -16.58 -11.47 -11.12
CA SER A 188 -16.16 -10.79 -12.35
C SER A 188 -16.78 -9.39 -12.47
N ALA A 189 -18.05 -9.24 -12.12
CA ALA A 189 -18.75 -7.96 -12.08
C ALA A 189 -18.14 -6.98 -11.05
N ARG A 190 -17.82 -7.47 -9.86
CA ARG A 190 -17.14 -6.67 -8.83
C ARG A 190 -15.76 -6.21 -9.29
N ASP A 191 -14.96 -7.12 -9.84
CA ASP A 191 -13.62 -6.80 -10.33
C ASP A 191 -13.66 -5.78 -11.46
N PHE A 192 -14.61 -5.89 -12.37
CA PHE A 192 -14.83 -4.93 -13.45
C PHE A 192 -15.15 -3.52 -12.91
N LEU A 193 -16.08 -3.38 -11.99
CA LEU A 193 -16.43 -2.08 -11.42
C LEU A 193 -15.31 -1.52 -10.56
N THR A 194 -14.64 -2.35 -9.77
CA THR A 194 -13.49 -1.93 -8.96
C THR A 194 -12.34 -1.44 -9.84
N SER A 195 -12.02 -2.16 -10.91
CA SER A 195 -10.99 -1.74 -11.88
C SER A 195 -11.38 -0.52 -12.71
N SER A 196 -12.70 -0.25 -12.80
CA SER A 196 -13.24 0.98 -13.39
C SER A 196 -13.27 2.16 -12.39
N GLY A 197 -12.82 1.99 -11.17
CA GLY A 197 -12.81 3.04 -10.15
C GLY A 197 -14.19 3.43 -9.64
N LEU A 198 -15.17 2.54 -9.77
CA LEU A 198 -16.56 2.80 -9.44
C LEU A 198 -16.95 2.12 -8.13
N SER A 199 -17.49 2.92 -7.21
CA SER A 199 -18.11 2.40 -6.00
C SER A 199 -19.50 1.85 -6.34
N PHE A 200 -19.85 0.70 -5.78
CA PHE A 200 -21.13 0.04 -6.01
C PHE A 200 -21.69 -0.56 -4.72
N LYS A 201 -22.99 -0.79 -4.71
CA LYS A 201 -23.68 -1.55 -3.66
C LYS A 201 -24.10 -2.90 -4.22
N ILE A 202 -24.03 -3.93 -3.39
CA ILE A 202 -24.58 -5.24 -3.74
C ILE A 202 -25.96 -5.32 -3.12
N ALA A 203 -26.99 -5.41 -3.96
CA ALA A 203 -28.37 -5.67 -3.54
C ALA A 203 -28.67 -7.16 -3.77
N GLY A 204 -29.16 -7.82 -2.73
CA GLY A 204 -29.60 -9.21 -2.85
C GLY A 204 -30.82 -9.31 -3.80
N THR A 205 -30.77 -10.23 -4.76
CA THR A 205 -31.95 -10.66 -5.51
C THR A 205 -32.24 -12.13 -5.16
N PRO A 206 -33.49 -12.46 -4.92
CA PRO A 206 -33.88 -13.84 -4.78
C PRO A 206 -33.87 -14.51 -6.16
N GLY A 207 -32.87 -15.30 -6.45
CA GLY A 207 -32.83 -16.09 -7.67
C GLY A 207 -31.44 -16.66 -7.97
N PRO A 208 -31.32 -17.90 -8.46
CA PRO A 208 -30.05 -18.53 -8.66
C PRO A 208 -29.30 -17.91 -9.87
N LYS A 209 -28.09 -17.45 -9.65
CA LYS A 209 -27.05 -17.15 -10.65
C LYS A 209 -27.27 -15.97 -11.61
N SER A 210 -28.20 -15.05 -11.38
CA SER A 210 -28.33 -13.88 -12.25
C SER A 210 -27.70 -12.64 -11.62
N VAL A 211 -26.68 -12.11 -12.26
CA VAL A 211 -26.13 -10.79 -11.95
C VAL A 211 -26.83 -9.76 -12.82
N ALA A 212 -27.20 -8.63 -12.24
CA ALA A 212 -27.70 -7.49 -13.00
C ALA A 212 -27.01 -6.20 -12.53
N LEU A 213 -26.66 -5.35 -13.47
CA LEU A 213 -26.11 -4.03 -13.21
C LEU A 213 -27.22 -3.00 -13.31
N ASP A 214 -27.32 -2.13 -12.31
CA ASP A 214 -28.14 -0.93 -12.34
C ASP A 214 -27.22 0.29 -12.31
N ILE A 215 -27.28 1.13 -13.34
CA ILE A 215 -26.54 2.38 -13.47
C ILE A 215 -27.55 3.50 -13.57
N GLY A 216 -27.75 4.28 -12.49
CA GLY A 216 -28.65 5.42 -12.52
C GLY A 216 -30.08 5.09 -12.95
N GLY A 217 -30.56 3.88 -12.67
CA GLY A 217 -31.90 3.39 -13.02
C GLY A 217 -31.96 2.55 -14.31
N THR A 218 -30.87 2.45 -15.08
CA THR A 218 -30.80 1.57 -16.26
C THR A 218 -30.33 0.18 -15.85
N LYS A 219 -31.21 -0.83 -15.99
CA LYS A 219 -30.92 -2.21 -15.59
C LYS A 219 -30.44 -3.05 -16.77
N ILE A 220 -29.32 -3.74 -16.58
CA ILE A 220 -28.71 -4.65 -17.55
C ILE A 220 -28.63 -6.03 -16.91
N ALA A 221 -29.33 -7.00 -17.48
CA ALA A 221 -29.33 -8.36 -16.99
C ALA A 221 -28.12 -9.14 -17.51
N GLY A 222 -27.56 -9.97 -16.66
CA GLY A 222 -26.41 -10.83 -16.95
C GLY A 222 -25.08 -10.10 -16.89
N TRP A 223 -24.02 -10.89 -16.63
CA TRP A 223 -22.64 -10.43 -16.73
C TRP A 223 -22.18 -10.47 -18.19
N ASP A 224 -21.81 -9.29 -18.71
CA ASP A 224 -21.24 -9.14 -20.04
C ASP A 224 -20.38 -7.87 -20.06
N ALA A 225 -19.08 -8.04 -20.16
CA ALA A 225 -18.12 -6.93 -20.07
C ALA A 225 -18.33 -5.88 -21.17
N GLU A 226 -18.69 -6.30 -22.40
CA GLU A 226 -18.91 -5.39 -23.51
C GLU A 226 -20.17 -4.56 -23.31
N LYS A 227 -21.28 -5.18 -22.90
CA LYS A 227 -22.54 -4.50 -22.62
C LYS A 227 -22.39 -3.53 -21.47
N TRP A 228 -21.68 -3.93 -20.40
CA TRP A 228 -21.44 -3.06 -19.24
C TRP A 228 -20.55 -1.88 -19.60
N THR A 229 -19.51 -2.10 -20.42
CA THR A 229 -18.66 -1.01 -20.96
C THR A 229 -19.46 -0.04 -21.84
N ALA A 230 -20.32 -0.55 -22.70
CA ALA A 230 -21.19 0.28 -23.53
C ALA A 230 -22.19 1.08 -22.69
N ALA A 231 -22.75 0.50 -21.63
CA ALA A 231 -23.65 1.19 -20.72
C ALA A 231 -22.94 2.29 -19.90
N LEU A 232 -21.74 2.05 -19.43
CA LEU A 232 -20.92 3.08 -18.80
C LEU A 232 -20.63 4.23 -19.77
N ALA A 233 -20.24 3.92 -21.00
CA ALA A 233 -20.00 4.92 -22.05
C ALA A 233 -21.25 5.75 -22.39
N ALA A 234 -22.42 5.10 -22.49
CA ALA A 234 -23.70 5.77 -22.72
C ALA A 234 -24.09 6.75 -21.60
N ASN A 235 -23.63 6.50 -20.38
CA ASN A 235 -23.81 7.37 -19.22
C ASN A 235 -22.69 8.40 -19.03
N ASN A 236 -21.84 8.62 -20.03
CA ASN A 236 -20.69 9.54 -20.00
C ASN A 236 -19.62 9.19 -18.95
N TYR A 237 -19.34 7.89 -18.79
CA TYR A 237 -18.23 7.46 -17.95
C TYR A 237 -16.88 7.98 -18.49
N PRO A 238 -16.05 8.66 -17.68
CA PRO A 238 -14.76 9.18 -18.11
C PRO A 238 -13.73 8.04 -18.25
N LYS A 239 -13.26 7.82 -19.48
CA LYS A 239 -12.26 6.76 -19.76
C LYS A 239 -10.87 7.08 -19.24
N ALA A 240 -10.55 8.36 -19.06
CA ALA A 240 -9.27 8.86 -18.54
C ALA A 240 -9.50 10.14 -17.74
N ALA A 241 -8.61 10.45 -16.83
CA ALA A 241 -8.58 11.74 -16.15
C ALA A 241 -8.17 12.84 -17.14
N ASP A 242 -8.85 13.98 -17.14
CA ASP A 242 -8.49 15.14 -17.94
C ASP A 242 -7.32 15.87 -17.28
N PRO A 243 -6.13 15.93 -17.91
CA PRO A 243 -4.94 16.58 -17.33
C PRO A 243 -5.17 18.06 -16.96
N LYS A 244 -6.12 18.73 -17.63
CA LYS A 244 -6.45 20.14 -17.36
C LYS A 244 -7.28 20.33 -16.09
N LYS A 245 -7.93 19.28 -15.62
CA LYS A 245 -8.78 19.29 -14.43
C LYS A 245 -8.08 18.74 -13.19
N ILE A 246 -6.92 18.11 -13.35
CA ILE A 246 -6.12 17.62 -12.25
C ILE A 246 -5.56 18.80 -11.44
N ASN A 247 -5.83 18.84 -10.16
CA ASN A 247 -5.17 19.76 -9.25
C ASN A 247 -3.87 19.13 -8.74
N TYR A 248 -2.80 19.27 -9.53
CA TYR A 248 -1.48 18.68 -9.24
C TYR A 248 -0.94 19.04 -7.87
N PHE A 249 -1.13 20.28 -7.43
CA PHE A 249 -0.66 20.73 -6.11
C PHE A 249 -1.35 19.97 -4.97
N MET A 250 -2.66 19.83 -5.03
CA MET A 250 -3.41 19.11 -3.99
C MET A 250 -3.16 17.60 -4.01
N VAL A 251 -3.02 17.01 -5.20
CA VAL A 251 -2.66 15.60 -5.34
C VAL A 251 -1.28 15.37 -4.74
N GLU A 252 -0.29 16.19 -5.09
CA GLU A 252 1.07 16.10 -4.56
C GLU A 252 1.11 16.27 -3.04
N LEU A 253 0.39 17.26 -2.50
CA LEU A 253 0.28 17.48 -1.06
C LEU A 253 -0.25 16.24 -0.32
N ILE A 254 -1.29 15.61 -0.87
CA ILE A 254 -1.87 14.39 -0.29
C ILE A 254 -0.83 13.25 -0.31
N LEU A 255 -0.13 13.06 -1.43
CA LEU A 255 0.90 12.03 -1.56
C LEU A 255 2.06 12.27 -0.58
N VAL A 256 2.51 13.51 -0.42
CA VAL A 256 3.54 13.89 0.56
C VAL A 256 3.09 13.57 1.99
N ILE A 257 1.84 13.87 2.35
CA ILE A 257 1.28 13.52 3.67
C ILE A 257 1.32 11.99 3.87
N MET A 258 0.96 11.21 2.85
CA MET A 258 1.04 9.74 2.93
C MET A 258 2.49 9.27 3.12
N VAL A 259 3.46 9.88 2.43
CA VAL A 259 4.90 9.59 2.62
C VAL A 259 5.34 9.93 4.04
N ILE A 260 4.86 11.04 4.61
CA ILE A 260 5.18 11.42 6.01
C ILE A 260 4.74 10.30 6.98
N PHE A 261 3.57 9.70 6.80
CA PHE A 261 3.15 8.56 7.62
C PHE A 261 4.09 7.37 7.47
N VAL A 262 4.56 7.10 6.25
CA VAL A 262 5.57 6.08 5.99
C VAL A 262 6.86 6.38 6.77
N THR A 263 7.33 7.62 6.74
CA THR A 263 8.56 8.01 7.45
C THR A 263 8.43 7.91 8.97
N MET A 264 7.24 8.14 9.52
CA MET A 264 6.95 7.95 10.96
C MET A 264 7.10 6.49 11.37
N VAL A 265 6.60 5.55 10.57
CA VAL A 265 6.64 4.13 10.93
C VAL A 265 7.94 3.47 10.52
N TYR A 266 8.54 3.88 9.42
CA TYR A 266 9.73 3.23 8.87
C TYR A 266 11.04 3.80 9.41
N GLY A 267 11.10 5.10 9.71
CA GLY A 267 12.30 5.76 10.22
C GLY A 267 12.85 5.08 11.49
N PRO A 268 12.06 4.89 12.53
CA PRO A 268 12.52 4.29 13.79
C PRO A 268 12.54 2.76 13.82
N ILE A 269 11.97 2.04 12.83
CA ILE A 269 11.70 0.60 12.96
C ILE A 269 12.96 -0.26 13.07
N ALA A 270 13.98 0.06 12.28
CA ALA A 270 15.22 -0.73 12.27
C ALA A 270 15.88 -0.73 13.66
N ALA A 271 15.98 0.43 14.26
CA ALA A 271 16.55 0.60 15.58
C ALA A 271 15.63 0.01 16.67
N PHE A 272 14.31 0.15 16.53
CA PHE A 272 13.34 -0.48 17.43
C PHE A 272 13.46 -2.01 17.43
N LEU A 273 13.59 -2.64 16.27
CA LEU A 273 13.75 -4.08 16.16
C LEU A 273 15.03 -4.57 16.84
N VAL A 274 16.14 -3.84 16.69
CA VAL A 274 17.40 -4.19 17.36
C VAL A 274 17.26 -4.10 18.90
N GLU A 275 16.55 -3.09 19.40
CA GLU A 275 16.33 -2.91 20.85
C GLU A 275 15.41 -3.96 21.47
N MET A 276 14.56 -4.61 20.69
CA MET A 276 13.66 -5.66 21.18
C MET A 276 14.39 -6.95 21.56
N PHE A 277 15.54 -7.20 20.97
CA PHE A 277 16.28 -8.46 21.17
C PHE A 277 17.45 -8.27 22.14
N PRO A 278 17.76 -9.29 22.96
CA PRO A 278 18.96 -9.28 23.79
C PRO A 278 20.22 -9.19 22.95
N THR A 279 21.22 -8.47 23.42
CA THR A 279 22.52 -8.26 22.71
C THR A 279 23.28 -9.55 22.38
N LYS A 280 22.94 -10.68 23.01
CA LYS A 280 23.56 -12.00 22.79
C LYS A 280 23.00 -12.77 21.57
N ILE A 281 21.97 -12.26 20.93
CA ILE A 281 21.31 -12.79 19.74
C ILE A 281 21.51 -11.84 18.58
#